data_eb42766235e417c834c159431bf3646f
#
_entry.id   eb42766235e417c834c159431bf3646f
#
_cell.length_a   1.000
_cell.length_b   1.000
_cell.length_c   1.000
_cell.angle_alpha   90.00
_cell.angle_beta   90.00
_cell.angle_gamma   90.00
#
_symmetry.space_group_name_H-M   'P 1'
#
loop_
_entity.id
_entity.type
_entity.pdbx_description
1 polymer ?
#
loop_
_entity_poly.entity_id
_entity_poly.type
_entity_poly.pdbx_seq_one_letter_code
_entity_poly.pdbx_strand_id
1 'polypeptide(L)'
;PGNYHNAAAFCLDRGVRLAEALSWAKHSVELEPKFFTVRTLSLLYAANGMKSEAIAAARRSAEMSKAAGVESFAVLNEAKIREWEGEPVG
;
A
#
# COMPACT_ATOMS: atom_id res chain seq x y z
N PRO A 1 5.85 -16.09 -10.96
CA PRO A 1 6.47 -14.98 -10.23
C PRO A 1 5.59 -13.76 -10.10
N GLY A 2 4.70 -13.51 -11.01
CA GLY A 2 3.88 -12.32 -10.97
C GLY A 2 2.75 -12.32 -9.94
N ASN A 3 2.66 -13.35 -9.12
CA ASN A 3 1.48 -13.56 -8.27
C ASN A 3 1.59 -13.05 -6.84
N TYR A 4 2.76 -12.56 -6.43
CA TYR A 4 2.92 -12.06 -5.06
C TYR A 4 1.98 -10.89 -4.78
N HIS A 5 1.86 -9.96 -5.72
CA HIS A 5 0.97 -8.83 -5.55
C HIS A 5 -0.49 -9.28 -5.47
N ASN A 6 -0.90 -10.15 -6.36
CA ASN A 6 -2.29 -10.64 -6.39
C ASN A 6 -2.63 -11.42 -5.13
N ALA A 7 -1.71 -12.27 -4.68
CA ALA A 7 -1.91 -13.03 -3.44
C ALA A 7 -2.02 -12.11 -2.24
N ALA A 8 -1.14 -11.10 -2.16
CA ALA A 8 -1.16 -10.14 -1.08
C ALA A 8 -2.45 -9.34 -1.08
N ALA A 9 -2.88 -8.88 -2.24
CA ALA A 9 -4.13 -8.11 -2.37
C ALA A 9 -5.35 -8.95 -2.00
N PHE A 10 -5.36 -10.21 -2.39
CA PHE A 10 -6.44 -11.12 -2.05
C PHE A 10 -6.57 -11.29 -0.54
N CYS A 11 -5.44 -11.53 0.14
CA CYS A 11 -5.44 -11.68 1.59
C CYS A 11 -5.84 -10.42 2.31
N LEU A 12 -5.38 -9.27 1.81
CA LEU A 12 -5.76 -7.98 2.36
C LEU A 12 -7.26 -7.77 2.27
N ASP A 13 -7.85 -8.06 1.12
CA ASP A 13 -9.28 -7.90 0.89
C ASP A 13 -10.09 -8.78 1.83
N ARG A 14 -9.62 -9.99 2.09
CA ARG A 14 -10.30 -10.96 2.96
C ARG A 14 -9.95 -10.81 4.42
N GLY A 15 -8.92 -10.04 4.75
CA GLY A 15 -8.46 -9.89 6.13
C GLY A 15 -7.85 -11.15 6.71
N VAL A 16 -7.21 -11.98 5.87
CA VAL A 16 -6.61 -13.25 6.29
C VAL A 16 -5.12 -13.26 5.97
N ARG A 17 -4.36 -14.00 6.77
CA ARG A 17 -2.91 -14.19 6.55
C ARG A 17 -2.18 -12.87 6.36
N LEU A 18 -2.52 -11.87 7.16
CA LEU A 18 -2.01 -10.52 6.95
C LEU A 18 -0.50 -10.42 7.10
N ALA A 19 0.10 -11.20 8.02
CA ALA A 19 1.55 -11.20 8.18
C ALA A 19 2.26 -11.80 6.97
N GLU A 20 1.74 -12.92 6.45
CA GLU A 20 2.29 -13.52 5.25
C GLU A 20 2.08 -12.62 4.04
N ALA A 21 0.90 -12.02 3.95
CA ALA A 21 0.57 -11.11 2.85
C ALA A 21 1.51 -9.91 2.83
N LEU A 22 1.90 -9.41 4.00
CA LEU A 22 2.88 -8.32 4.08
C LEU A 22 4.22 -8.75 3.47
N SER A 23 4.67 -9.95 3.80
CA SER A 23 5.90 -10.48 3.22
C SER A 23 5.82 -10.59 1.71
N TRP A 24 4.69 -11.07 1.18
CA TRP A 24 4.47 -11.17 -0.25
C TRP A 24 4.43 -9.80 -0.92
N ALA A 25 3.81 -8.81 -0.25
CA ALA A 25 3.75 -7.45 -0.79
C ALA A 25 5.14 -6.82 -0.86
N LYS A 26 5.98 -7.03 0.15
CA LYS A 26 7.36 -6.56 0.12
C LYS A 26 8.10 -7.16 -1.06
N HIS A 27 7.93 -8.46 -1.27
CA HIS A 27 8.59 -9.15 -2.36
C HIS A 27 8.10 -8.64 -3.73
N SER A 28 6.80 -8.38 -3.84
CA SER A 28 6.24 -7.87 -5.09
C SER A 28 6.80 -6.48 -5.44
N VAL A 29 7.03 -5.64 -4.43
CA VAL A 29 7.63 -4.33 -4.67
C VAL A 29 9.09 -4.47 -5.14
N GLU A 30 9.83 -5.44 -4.58
CA GLU A 30 11.20 -5.69 -5.03
C GLU A 30 11.24 -6.12 -6.49
N LEU A 31 10.30 -6.96 -6.90
CA LEU A 31 10.25 -7.46 -8.26
C LEU A 31 9.68 -6.43 -9.23
N GLU A 32 8.70 -5.67 -8.78
CA GLU A 32 8.00 -4.72 -9.64
C GLU A 32 7.61 -3.49 -8.84
N PRO A 33 8.52 -2.49 -8.73
CA PRO A 33 8.23 -1.28 -7.95
C PRO A 33 7.33 -0.33 -8.75
N LYS A 34 6.04 -0.50 -8.58
CA LYS A 34 5.00 0.30 -9.24
C LYS A 34 4.14 0.97 -8.18
N PHE A 35 3.44 2.04 -8.57
CA PHE A 35 2.58 2.74 -7.60
C PHE A 35 1.54 1.79 -6.99
N PHE A 36 1.01 0.85 -7.76
CA PHE A 36 -0.01 -0.07 -7.25
C PHE A 36 0.56 -1.15 -6.32
N THR A 37 1.78 -1.64 -6.57
CA THR A 37 2.40 -2.60 -5.66
C THR A 37 2.80 -1.92 -4.36
N VAL A 38 3.32 -0.70 -4.44
CA VAL A 38 3.69 0.06 -3.25
C VAL A 38 2.45 0.43 -2.44
N ARG A 39 1.33 0.77 -3.10
CA ARG A 39 0.09 1.03 -2.38
C ARG A 39 -0.40 -0.21 -1.62
N THR A 40 -0.40 -1.38 -2.25
CA THR A 40 -0.79 -2.61 -1.57
C THR A 40 0.09 -2.87 -0.36
N LEU A 41 1.39 -2.64 -0.50
CA LEU A 41 2.33 -2.75 0.61
C LEU A 41 1.94 -1.80 1.75
N SER A 42 1.59 -0.55 1.43
CA SER A 42 1.21 0.42 2.46
C SER A 42 -0.01 -0.06 3.25
N LEU A 43 -1.01 -0.58 2.54
CA LEU A 43 -2.23 -1.07 3.19
C LEU A 43 -1.94 -2.29 4.07
N LEU A 44 -1.02 -3.14 3.67
CA LEU A 44 -0.65 -4.30 4.47
C LEU A 44 0.20 -3.93 5.68
N TYR A 45 1.04 -2.92 5.57
CA TYR A 45 1.70 -2.38 6.76
C TYR A 45 0.65 -1.92 7.78
N ALA A 46 -0.34 -1.15 7.33
CA ALA A 46 -1.39 -0.65 8.22
C ALA A 46 -2.19 -1.80 8.83
N ALA A 47 -2.52 -2.82 8.04
CA ALA A 47 -3.27 -3.98 8.51
C ALA A 47 -2.51 -4.76 9.58
N ASN A 48 -1.18 -4.63 9.60
CA ASN A 48 -0.34 -5.27 10.60
C ASN A 48 0.06 -4.32 11.75
N GLY A 49 -0.59 -3.17 11.83
CA GLY A 49 -0.34 -2.21 12.91
C GLY A 49 0.94 -1.40 12.75
N MET A 50 1.50 -1.37 11.56
CA MET A 50 2.76 -0.68 11.28
C MET A 50 2.49 0.65 10.59
N LYS A 51 1.93 1.59 11.34
CA LYS A 51 1.48 2.87 10.79
C LYS A 51 2.57 3.72 10.15
N SER A 52 3.72 3.81 10.79
CA SER A 52 4.81 4.63 10.26
C SER A 52 5.26 4.14 8.89
N GLU A 53 5.42 2.84 8.77
CA GLU A 53 5.80 2.22 7.50
C GLU A 53 4.70 2.37 6.46
N ALA A 54 3.44 2.26 6.91
CA ALA A 54 2.29 2.43 6.01
C ALA A 54 2.27 3.84 5.42
N ILE A 55 2.49 4.85 6.25
CA ILE A 55 2.49 6.23 5.80
C ILE A 55 3.63 6.48 4.81
N ALA A 56 4.83 5.99 5.12
CA ALA A 56 5.97 6.16 4.23
C ALA A 56 5.72 5.51 2.87
N ALA A 57 5.19 4.29 2.86
CA ALA A 57 4.90 3.60 1.62
C ALA A 57 3.79 4.29 0.82
N ALA A 58 2.76 4.80 1.52
CA ALA A 58 1.69 5.51 0.84
C ALA A 58 2.18 6.81 0.20
N ARG A 59 3.08 7.52 0.85
CA ARG A 59 3.70 8.72 0.26
C ARG A 59 4.49 8.36 -0.99
N ARG A 60 5.26 7.29 -0.93
CA ARG A 60 6.02 6.83 -2.08
C ARG A 60 5.09 6.47 -3.23
N SER A 61 4.01 5.73 -2.95
CA SER A 61 3.03 5.37 -3.97
C SER A 61 2.38 6.61 -4.58
N ALA A 62 2.05 7.61 -3.75
CA ALA A 62 1.44 8.85 -4.24
C ALA A 62 2.38 9.58 -5.19
N GLU A 63 3.65 9.68 -4.85
CA GLU A 63 4.63 10.33 -5.72
C GLU A 63 4.82 9.58 -7.02
N MET A 64 4.88 8.26 -6.95
CA MET A 64 5.02 7.43 -8.14
C MET A 64 3.80 7.55 -9.05
N SER A 65 2.59 7.61 -8.47
CA SER A 65 1.38 7.72 -9.28
C SER A 65 1.28 9.08 -9.94
N LYS A 66 1.69 10.15 -9.25
CA LYS A 66 1.72 11.48 -9.86
C LYS A 66 2.70 11.52 -11.03
N ALA A 67 3.87 10.93 -10.85
CA ALA A 67 4.87 10.87 -11.92
C ALA A 67 4.37 10.06 -13.13
N ALA A 68 3.52 9.07 -12.88
CA ALA A 68 2.94 8.26 -13.94
C ALA A 68 1.69 8.89 -14.55
N GLY A 69 1.25 10.04 -14.04
CA GLY A 69 0.04 10.71 -14.54
C GLY A 69 -1.26 10.11 -14.03
N VAL A 70 -1.22 9.35 -12.93
CA VAL A 70 -2.40 8.68 -12.37
C VAL A 70 -2.74 9.33 -11.03
N GLU A 71 -3.34 10.52 -11.09
CA GLU A 71 -3.59 11.31 -9.89
C GLU A 71 -4.63 10.70 -8.96
N SER A 72 -5.53 9.87 -9.48
CA SER A 72 -6.55 9.23 -8.66
C SER A 72 -5.92 8.37 -7.56
N PHE A 73 -4.81 7.68 -7.85
CA PHE A 73 -4.10 6.92 -6.82
C PHE A 73 -3.45 7.83 -5.77
N ALA A 74 -2.95 8.97 -6.21
CA ALA A 74 -2.36 9.94 -5.27
C ALA A 74 -3.42 10.43 -4.28
N VAL A 75 -4.62 10.73 -4.76
CA VAL A 75 -5.72 11.17 -3.90
C VAL A 75 -6.09 10.09 -2.89
N LEU A 76 -6.20 8.84 -3.33
CA LEU A 76 -6.52 7.72 -2.44
C LEU A 76 -5.45 7.53 -1.37
N ASN A 77 -4.19 7.61 -1.77
CA ASN A 77 -3.08 7.45 -0.83
C ASN A 77 -3.03 8.58 0.19
N GLU A 78 -3.27 9.81 -0.26
CA GLU A 78 -3.27 10.97 0.64
C GLU A 78 -4.39 10.88 1.67
N ALA A 79 -5.56 10.38 1.26
CA ALA A 79 -6.66 10.15 2.19
C ALA A 79 -6.28 9.13 3.27
N LYS A 80 -5.60 8.05 2.87
CA LYS A 80 -5.14 7.03 3.82
C LYS A 80 -4.08 7.58 4.77
N ILE A 81 -3.18 8.40 4.26
CA ILE A 81 -2.14 9.03 5.10
C ILE A 81 -2.81 9.86 6.19
N ARG A 82 -3.80 10.67 5.85
CA ARG A 82 -4.52 11.48 6.84
C ARG A 82 -5.21 10.61 7.88
N GLU A 83 -5.85 9.54 7.42
CA GLU A 83 -6.52 8.60 8.32
C GLU A 83 -5.53 8.01 9.33
N TRP A 84 -4.37 7.57 8.84
CA TRP A 84 -3.37 6.94 9.71
C TRP A 84 -2.67 7.95 10.62
N GLU A 85 -2.58 9.19 10.20
CA GLU A 85 -2.01 10.25 11.05
C GLU A 85 -3.01 10.74 12.10
N GLY A 86 -4.25 10.26 12.05
CA GLY A 86 -5.27 10.62 13.01
C GLY A 86 -5.91 11.97 12.74
N GLU A 87 -5.74 12.53 11.54
CA GLU A 87 -6.36 13.80 11.19
C GLU A 87 -7.83 13.61 10.86
N PRO A 88 -8.68 14.56 11.24
CA PRO A 88 -10.08 14.47 10.89
C PRO A 88 -10.24 14.49 9.37
N VAL A 89 -11.08 13.58 8.89
CA VAL A 89 -11.41 13.51 7.47
C VAL A 89 -12.68 14.30 7.26
N GLY A 90 -12.59 15.34 6.50
CA GLY A 90 -13.82 16.02 6.32
C GLY A 90 -13.85 17.35 6.00
#